data_f202d7edd2985c7c54938f3c62b580fa
#
_entry.id   f202d7edd2985c7c54938f3c62b580fa
#
_cell.length_a   1.000
_cell.length_b   1.000
_cell.length_c   1.000
_cell.angle_alpha   90.00
_cell.angle_beta   90.00
_cell.angle_gamma   90.00
#
_symmetry.space_group_name_H-M   'P 1'
#
loop_
_entity.id
_entity.type
_entity.pdbx_description
1 polymer ?
#
loop_
_entity_poly.entity_id
_entity_poly.type
_entity_poly.pdbx_seq_one_letter_code
_entity_poly.pdbx_strand_id
1 'polypeptide(L)'
;MRKDFFFAAAAVMAFAAMPIQAQNSRIVEEGGSGPYKAIMMEEASLTTHTIFRPQDLSKFDKKNPLPVVVWGNGGCANSPSGHINFLNEVASQGFLIVAIGPSNYQQQEAPRPGQTGDVPRMGGGMPGGMGGGMPMGGGMPGGMGGQRPQGAPQGAPQGGMGGGMPRMGGGMPGGGGMGGGMSMGDPEGLKQALEWAIAQNADKNSPYYGKLDIDNIAAAGMSCGGLQALHMLDDARIKTILVMNSGFFGTDESEDKASLAKMKQKSVIWILGGSTDIAWENGNDDFKRMSGSMPACLVSLDGIGHGGTYMQPNGGDYAKVAGAWLKWWLKGDKEASTMFTGNEPGVGKMAGWSIERKNIK
;
A
#
# COMPACT_ATOMS: atom_id res chain seq x y z
N MET A 1 51.89 -66.26 -4.85
CA MET A 1 50.76 -65.47 -5.30
C MET A 1 50.23 -64.64 -4.13
N ARG A 2 50.62 -63.40 -3.98
CA ARG A 2 50.11 -62.48 -2.97
C ARG A 2 48.93 -61.74 -3.58
N LYS A 3 47.77 -61.75 -2.91
CA LYS A 3 46.57 -60.99 -3.28
C LYS A 3 46.58 -59.69 -2.46
N ASP A 4 46.81 -58.59 -3.13
CA ASP A 4 46.74 -57.25 -2.54
C ASP A 4 45.27 -56.80 -2.54
N PHE A 5 44.71 -56.59 -1.34
CA PHE A 5 43.39 -56.00 -1.15
C PHE A 5 43.55 -54.49 -1.06
N PHE A 6 43.04 -53.80 -2.08
CA PHE A 6 42.85 -52.34 -2.04
C PHE A 6 41.59 -52.01 -1.24
N PHE A 7 41.75 -51.37 -0.08
CA PHE A 7 40.67 -50.72 0.62
C PHE A 7 40.45 -49.34 0.02
N ALA A 8 39.33 -49.10 -0.63
CA ALA A 8 38.89 -47.79 -1.06
C ALA A 8 38.20 -47.11 0.17
N ALA A 9 38.86 -46.09 0.72
CA ALA A 9 38.28 -45.25 1.73
C ALA A 9 37.26 -44.29 1.07
N ALA A 10 35.98 -44.48 1.34
CA ALA A 10 34.93 -43.55 0.95
C ALA A 10 35.00 -42.35 1.91
N ALA A 11 35.44 -41.17 1.41
CA ALA A 11 35.39 -39.91 2.12
C ALA A 11 33.90 -39.47 2.19
N VAL A 12 33.30 -39.58 3.36
CA VAL A 12 32.01 -38.94 3.68
C VAL A 12 32.26 -37.45 3.84
N MET A 13 31.93 -36.66 2.84
CA MET A 13 31.84 -35.21 2.98
C MET A 13 30.66 -34.87 3.87
N ALA A 14 30.94 -34.52 5.13
CA ALA A 14 29.99 -33.89 6.02
C ALA A 14 29.73 -32.49 5.50
N PHE A 15 28.58 -32.29 4.86
CA PHE A 15 28.06 -30.94 4.61
C PHE A 15 27.78 -30.33 6.00
N ALA A 16 28.66 -29.45 6.43
CA ALA A 16 28.39 -28.58 7.57
C ALA A 16 27.14 -27.74 7.22
N ALA A 17 26.06 -27.96 7.95
CA ALA A 17 24.90 -27.07 7.89
C ALA A 17 25.39 -25.66 8.26
N MET A 18 25.42 -24.76 7.28
CA MET A 18 25.67 -23.35 7.56
C MET A 18 24.63 -22.90 8.58
N PRO A 19 25.02 -22.17 9.63
CA PRO A 19 24.06 -21.61 10.56
C PRO A 19 23.10 -20.76 9.75
N ILE A 20 21.79 -21.05 9.85
CA ILE A 20 20.73 -20.17 9.40
C ILE A 20 20.99 -18.84 10.09
N GLN A 21 21.48 -17.84 9.34
CA GLN A 21 21.62 -16.48 9.85
C GLN A 21 20.26 -16.11 10.46
N ALA A 22 20.26 -15.68 11.70
CA ALA A 22 19.04 -15.24 12.37
C ALA A 22 18.39 -14.19 11.48
N GLN A 23 17.28 -14.55 10.87
CA GLN A 23 16.51 -13.65 10.02
C GLN A 23 16.03 -12.51 10.91
N ASN A 24 16.30 -11.26 10.53
CA ASN A 24 15.79 -10.10 11.24
C ASN A 24 14.26 -10.13 11.17
N SER A 25 13.62 -10.45 12.28
CA SER A 25 12.16 -10.51 12.37
C SER A 25 11.65 -9.78 13.59
N ARG A 26 10.48 -9.18 13.48
CA ARG A 26 9.78 -8.58 14.61
C ARG A 26 8.28 -8.83 14.55
N ILE A 27 7.66 -8.74 15.73
CA ILE A 27 6.21 -8.70 15.89
C ILE A 27 5.78 -7.24 15.81
N VAL A 28 4.80 -6.96 14.95
CA VAL A 28 4.14 -5.66 14.81
C VAL A 28 2.77 -5.77 15.47
N GLU A 29 2.38 -4.78 16.28
CA GLU A 29 1.05 -4.72 16.92
C GLU A 29 0.60 -6.07 17.49
N GLU A 30 1.43 -6.67 18.34
CA GLU A 30 1.17 -7.97 18.98
C GLU A 30 0.91 -9.13 18.00
N GLY A 31 1.17 -8.93 16.72
CA GLY A 31 0.98 -9.91 15.66
C GLY A 31 -0.33 -9.79 14.91
N GLY A 32 -1.04 -8.66 15.06
CA GLY A 32 -2.33 -8.42 14.42
C GLY A 32 -3.52 -9.05 15.15
N SER A 33 -4.73 -8.78 14.67
CA SER A 33 -6.00 -9.22 15.28
C SER A 33 -6.53 -10.55 14.72
N GLY A 34 -5.92 -11.07 13.65
CA GLY A 34 -6.33 -12.29 12.99
C GLY A 34 -6.04 -13.58 13.76
N PRO A 35 -6.47 -14.73 13.25
CA PRO A 35 -6.28 -16.02 13.91
C PRO A 35 -4.83 -16.51 13.94
N TYR A 36 -3.93 -15.87 13.18
CA TYR A 36 -2.52 -16.23 13.11
C TYR A 36 -1.66 -15.06 13.55
N LYS A 37 -0.90 -15.22 14.63
CA LYS A 37 0.08 -14.21 15.01
C LYS A 37 1.07 -13.98 13.86
N ALA A 38 1.12 -12.74 13.34
CA ALA A 38 1.97 -12.39 12.22
C ALA A 38 3.32 -11.82 12.66
N ILE A 39 4.31 -11.92 11.78
CA ILE A 39 5.63 -11.29 11.90
C ILE A 39 5.98 -10.55 10.61
N MET A 40 6.75 -9.49 10.76
CA MET A 40 7.49 -8.82 9.68
C MET A 40 8.94 -9.31 9.73
N MET A 41 9.52 -9.62 8.56
CA MET A 41 10.88 -10.17 8.51
C MET A 41 11.58 -9.88 7.17
N GLU A 42 12.88 -10.01 7.19
CA GLU A 42 13.74 -10.03 6.02
C GLU A 42 14.05 -11.46 5.61
N GLU A 43 14.12 -11.71 4.32
CA GLU A 43 14.51 -13.00 3.75
C GLU A 43 15.83 -12.86 3.00
N ALA A 44 16.82 -13.70 3.37
CA ALA A 44 18.13 -13.68 2.73
C ALA A 44 18.08 -13.96 1.23
N SER A 45 17.08 -14.70 0.79
CA SER A 45 16.83 -15.02 -0.63
C SER A 45 16.12 -13.93 -1.40
N LEU A 46 15.66 -12.84 -0.72
CA LEU A 46 14.95 -11.71 -1.32
C LEU A 46 15.19 -10.40 -0.55
N THR A 47 16.42 -9.93 -0.54
CA THR A 47 16.86 -8.76 0.26
C THR A 47 16.25 -7.42 -0.19
N THR A 48 15.60 -7.40 -1.34
CA THR A 48 14.92 -6.22 -1.91
C THR A 48 13.47 -6.07 -1.44
N HIS A 49 12.98 -7.01 -0.62
CA HIS A 49 11.58 -7.03 -0.15
C HIS A 49 11.49 -7.33 1.35
N THR A 50 10.38 -6.94 1.93
CA THR A 50 10.00 -7.31 3.30
C THR A 50 8.86 -8.33 3.26
N ILE A 51 8.96 -9.34 4.10
CA ILE A 51 7.94 -10.39 4.21
C ILE A 51 7.09 -10.14 5.45
N PHE A 52 5.77 -10.20 5.28
CA PHE A 52 4.80 -10.29 6.38
C PHE A 52 4.07 -11.63 6.26
N ARG A 53 4.03 -12.41 7.34
CA ARG A 53 3.43 -13.74 7.31
C ARG A 53 3.03 -14.23 8.71
N PRO A 54 2.17 -15.24 8.82
CA PRO A 54 2.01 -15.98 10.06
C PRO A 54 3.36 -16.45 10.61
N GLN A 55 3.56 -16.28 11.91
CA GLN A 55 4.80 -16.72 12.58
C GLN A 55 4.98 -18.22 12.48
N ASP A 56 3.91 -18.98 12.74
CA ASP A 56 3.90 -20.44 12.72
C ASP A 56 3.44 -20.98 11.36
N LEU A 57 4.41 -21.33 10.50
CA LEU A 57 4.15 -21.94 9.19
C LEU A 57 3.75 -23.42 9.29
N SER A 58 3.80 -24.07 10.45
CA SER A 58 3.36 -25.46 10.61
C SER A 58 1.84 -25.63 10.46
N LYS A 59 1.09 -24.52 10.54
CA LYS A 59 -0.37 -24.49 10.32
C LYS A 59 -0.76 -24.55 8.84
N PHE A 60 0.23 -24.44 7.95
CA PHE A 60 -0.01 -24.38 6.49
C PHE A 60 0.64 -25.56 5.79
N ASP A 61 -0.12 -26.17 4.89
CA ASP A 61 0.25 -27.30 4.04
C ASP A 61 -0.59 -27.31 2.75
N LYS A 62 -0.51 -28.37 1.96
CA LYS A 62 -1.28 -28.52 0.71
C LYS A 62 -2.81 -28.50 0.92
N LYS A 63 -3.32 -28.81 2.14
CA LYS A 63 -4.76 -28.80 2.44
C LYS A 63 -5.24 -27.46 2.97
N ASN A 64 -4.35 -26.71 3.59
CA ASN A 64 -4.57 -25.37 4.09
C ASN A 64 -3.42 -24.46 3.63
N PRO A 65 -3.30 -24.17 2.34
CA PRO A 65 -2.19 -23.40 1.83
C PRO A 65 -2.34 -21.89 2.15
N LEU A 66 -1.20 -21.20 2.19
CA LEU A 66 -1.09 -19.79 2.50
C LEU A 66 -1.14 -18.97 1.20
N PRO A 67 -2.23 -18.24 0.89
CA PRO A 67 -2.31 -17.41 -0.31
C PRO A 67 -1.29 -16.27 -0.26
N VAL A 68 -0.88 -15.80 -1.44
CA VAL A 68 0.18 -14.81 -1.60
C VAL A 68 -0.39 -13.47 -2.03
N VAL A 69 0.15 -12.39 -1.46
CA VAL A 69 -0.11 -11.00 -1.87
C VAL A 69 1.22 -10.34 -2.19
N VAL A 70 1.40 -9.87 -3.42
CA VAL A 70 2.54 -9.01 -3.78
C VAL A 70 2.11 -7.55 -3.63
N TRP A 71 2.94 -6.74 -2.92
CA TRP A 71 2.56 -5.40 -2.47
C TRP A 71 3.49 -4.31 -2.94
N GLY A 72 2.90 -3.25 -3.56
CA GLY A 72 3.57 -2.01 -3.94
C GLY A 72 3.25 -0.85 -2.99
N ASN A 73 4.26 -0.03 -2.69
CA ASN A 73 4.15 1.07 -1.74
C ASN A 73 3.74 2.39 -2.38
N GLY A 74 3.13 3.28 -1.59
CA GLY A 74 2.88 4.66 -1.98
C GLY A 74 4.18 5.42 -2.29
N GLY A 75 4.11 6.38 -3.24
CA GLY A 75 5.25 7.16 -3.68
C GLY A 75 6.36 6.35 -4.35
N CYS A 76 6.09 5.13 -4.81
CA CYS A 76 7.08 4.16 -5.27
C CYS A 76 8.22 3.94 -4.27
N ALA A 77 7.92 4.07 -2.98
CA ALA A 77 8.91 3.99 -1.92
C ALA A 77 9.55 2.60 -1.87
N ASN A 78 10.87 2.56 -1.75
CA ASN A 78 11.61 1.32 -1.54
C ASN A 78 11.62 0.94 -0.05
N SER A 79 10.45 0.99 0.58
CA SER A 79 10.23 0.55 1.97
C SER A 79 8.73 0.47 2.28
N PRO A 80 8.23 -0.57 2.95
CA PRO A 80 6.84 -0.69 3.36
C PRO A 80 6.50 0.08 4.64
N SER A 81 7.40 0.94 5.15
CA SER A 81 7.28 1.61 6.46
C SER A 81 5.96 2.36 6.68
N GLY A 82 5.37 2.94 5.64
CA GLY A 82 4.07 3.62 5.69
C GLY A 82 2.86 2.70 5.77
N HIS A 83 3.03 1.37 5.69
CA HIS A 83 1.92 0.41 5.58
C HIS A 83 2.06 -0.78 6.55
N ILE A 84 2.99 -0.72 7.49
CA ILE A 84 3.38 -1.86 8.33
C ILE A 84 2.19 -2.44 9.10
N ASN A 85 1.35 -1.59 9.73
CA ASN A 85 0.22 -2.06 10.53
C ASN A 85 -0.82 -2.77 9.64
N PHE A 86 -1.11 -2.19 8.47
CA PHE A 86 -2.00 -2.78 7.48
C PHE A 86 -1.49 -4.14 6.97
N LEU A 87 -0.21 -4.21 6.56
CA LEU A 87 0.38 -5.43 6.00
C LEU A 87 0.45 -6.54 7.06
N ASN A 88 0.81 -6.17 8.30
CA ASN A 88 0.84 -7.11 9.40
C ASN A 88 -0.56 -7.65 9.75
N GLU A 89 -1.57 -6.78 9.77
CA GLU A 89 -2.95 -7.19 10.00
C GLU A 89 -3.44 -8.15 8.93
N VAL A 90 -3.23 -7.83 7.63
CA VAL A 90 -3.60 -8.73 6.54
C VAL A 90 -2.87 -10.06 6.66
N ALA A 91 -1.57 -10.06 7.02
CA ALA A 91 -0.81 -11.30 7.24
C ALA A 91 -1.39 -12.14 8.38
N SER A 92 -1.88 -11.49 9.45
CA SER A 92 -2.50 -12.17 10.59
C SER A 92 -3.79 -12.93 10.21
N GLN A 93 -4.42 -12.55 9.11
CA GLN A 93 -5.58 -13.25 8.53
C GLN A 93 -5.18 -14.50 7.71
N GLY A 94 -3.88 -14.85 7.72
CA GLY A 94 -3.35 -16.05 7.05
C GLY A 94 -3.01 -15.81 5.59
N PHE A 95 -2.20 -14.79 5.31
CA PHE A 95 -1.62 -14.50 4.00
C PHE A 95 -0.11 -14.35 4.12
N LEU A 96 0.61 -14.72 3.05
CA LEU A 96 1.99 -14.30 2.83
C LEU A 96 1.97 -13.00 2.05
N ILE A 97 2.58 -11.94 2.59
CA ILE A 97 2.71 -10.68 1.85
C ILE A 97 4.18 -10.45 1.55
N VAL A 98 4.49 -10.20 0.28
CA VAL A 98 5.82 -9.85 -0.21
C VAL A 98 5.77 -8.40 -0.65
N ALA A 99 6.26 -7.50 0.20
CA ALA A 99 6.21 -6.06 0.00
C ALA A 99 7.53 -5.52 -0.55
N ILE A 100 7.47 -4.66 -1.57
CA ILE A 100 8.64 -4.00 -2.15
C ILE A 100 9.40 -3.22 -1.07
N GLY A 101 10.72 -3.32 -1.10
CA GLY A 101 11.64 -2.59 -0.24
C GLY A 101 12.05 -3.35 1.02
N PRO A 102 13.31 -3.18 1.47
CA PRO A 102 13.80 -3.76 2.71
C PRO A 102 13.08 -3.17 3.92
N SER A 103 13.01 -3.94 4.99
CA SER A 103 12.53 -3.42 6.26
C SER A 103 13.57 -2.42 6.80
N ASN A 104 13.25 -1.18 6.95
CA ASN A 104 14.14 -0.21 7.62
C ASN A 104 14.17 -0.45 9.14
N TYR A 105 14.16 -1.72 9.52
CA TYR A 105 14.02 -2.21 10.88
C TYR A 105 15.06 -1.61 11.83
N GLN A 106 16.32 -1.50 11.39
CA GLN A 106 17.41 -0.98 12.24
C GLN A 106 17.31 0.53 12.52
N GLN A 107 16.49 1.27 11.76
CA GLN A 107 16.28 2.71 11.99
C GLN A 107 15.13 3.01 12.97
N GLN A 108 14.28 2.03 13.30
CA GLN A 108 13.14 2.20 14.19
C GLN A 108 13.38 1.67 15.61
N GLU A 109 14.46 0.94 15.87
CA GLU A 109 14.85 0.52 17.22
C GLU A 109 15.91 1.45 17.80
N ALA A 110 15.51 2.42 18.52
CA ALA A 110 15.85 2.82 19.87
C ALA A 110 15.25 4.20 20.16
N PRO A 111 14.42 4.36 21.18
CA PRO A 111 14.40 5.59 21.92
C PRO A 111 15.82 5.71 22.50
N ARG A 112 16.60 6.67 21.99
CA ARG A 112 17.91 6.97 22.58
C ARG A 112 17.67 7.23 24.06
N PRO A 113 18.40 6.58 25.00
CA PRO A 113 18.29 6.87 26.42
C PRO A 113 18.55 8.36 26.60
N GLY A 114 17.52 9.13 27.02
CA GLY A 114 17.64 10.56 27.30
C GLY A 114 16.78 11.50 26.47
N GLN A 115 16.00 11.03 25.48
CA GLN A 115 14.97 11.87 24.84
C GLN A 115 13.60 11.61 25.48
N THR A 116 13.36 12.29 26.61
CA THR A 116 12.00 12.58 27.08
C THR A 116 11.32 13.45 26.03
N GLY A 117 10.14 13.01 25.59
CA GLY A 117 9.42 13.50 24.45
C GLY A 117 9.27 15.01 24.35
N ASP A 118 9.79 15.55 23.27
CA ASP A 118 9.25 16.75 22.65
C ASP A 118 8.76 16.34 21.24
N VAL A 119 7.45 16.22 21.14
CA VAL A 119 6.75 16.09 19.85
C VAL A 119 6.93 17.42 19.13
N PRO A 120 7.56 17.50 17.93
CA PRO A 120 7.60 18.74 17.20
C PRO A 120 6.18 19.09 16.75
N ARG A 121 5.57 20.10 17.37
CA ARG A 121 4.42 20.80 16.79
C ARG A 121 4.89 21.41 15.46
N MET A 122 4.40 20.92 14.37
CA MET A 122 4.43 21.65 13.09
C MET A 122 3.54 22.89 13.22
N GLY A 123 4.13 23.98 13.66
CA GLY A 123 3.59 25.32 13.57
C GLY A 123 4.49 26.10 12.64
N GLY A 124 4.02 26.41 11.44
CA GLY A 124 4.70 27.31 10.51
C GLY A 124 4.83 28.71 11.10
N GLY A 125 6.03 29.27 11.08
CA GLY A 125 6.32 30.68 11.38
C GLY A 125 7.66 31.05 10.76
N MET A 126 7.61 31.91 9.78
CA MET A 126 8.78 32.45 9.08
C MET A 126 9.66 33.31 10.04
N PRO A 127 10.96 33.36 9.83
CA PRO A 127 11.83 34.30 10.56
C PRO A 127 11.91 35.62 9.84
N GLY A 128 11.70 36.70 10.57
CA GLY A 128 11.94 38.08 10.10
C GLY A 128 12.39 39.00 11.21
N GLY A 129 13.66 39.40 11.18
CA GLY A 129 14.13 40.76 11.42
C GLY A 129 14.36 41.25 12.85
N MET A 130 15.60 41.49 13.09
CA MET A 130 16.30 42.26 14.15
C MET A 130 15.61 43.54 14.61
N GLY A 131 15.86 43.91 15.89
CA GLY A 131 15.94 45.30 16.28
C GLY A 131 15.42 45.64 17.67
N GLY A 132 16.32 46.03 18.51
CA GLY A 132 16.26 46.29 19.93
C GLY A 132 15.42 47.47 20.41
N GLY A 133 15.33 47.59 21.73
CA GLY A 133 15.14 48.85 22.46
C GLY A 133 13.84 49.00 23.23
N MET A 134 13.94 48.96 24.54
CA MET A 134 13.00 49.43 25.58
C MET A 134 12.90 50.97 25.61
N PRO A 135 12.14 51.61 26.54
CA PRO A 135 10.86 51.31 27.19
C PRO A 135 9.93 52.56 27.33
N MET A 136 8.77 52.35 28.00
CA MET A 136 7.97 53.32 28.78
C MET A 136 6.98 54.28 28.10
N GLY A 137 5.73 54.25 28.61
CA GLY A 137 4.98 55.45 28.92
C GLY A 137 3.62 55.68 28.29
N GLY A 138 2.58 55.36 29.03
CA GLY A 138 1.49 56.26 29.34
C GLY A 138 0.48 56.73 28.30
N GLY A 139 -0.81 56.53 28.60
CA GLY A 139 -1.83 57.56 28.34
C GLY A 139 -2.88 57.31 27.28
N MET A 140 -4.09 56.94 27.71
CA MET A 140 -5.37 57.26 27.04
C MET A 140 -5.69 58.76 27.17
N PRO A 141 -6.71 59.39 26.54
CA PRO A 141 -7.92 58.88 25.85
C PRO A 141 -8.42 59.75 24.66
N GLY A 142 -9.47 59.28 23.99
CA GLY A 142 -10.48 60.19 23.43
C GLY A 142 -10.59 60.31 21.91
N GLY A 143 -11.64 59.83 21.29
CA GLY A 143 -12.73 60.68 20.87
C GLY A 143 -12.99 60.76 19.37
N MET A 144 -14.21 60.33 18.96
CA MET A 144 -15.10 60.88 17.91
C MET A 144 -14.64 60.85 16.45
N GLY A 145 -15.33 60.15 15.54
CA GLY A 145 -16.56 60.65 14.88
C GLY A 145 -16.31 61.02 13.43
N GLY A 146 -17.13 60.51 12.51
CA GLY A 146 -17.30 61.20 11.23
C GLY A 146 -17.42 60.36 9.96
N GLN A 147 -18.65 59.97 9.63
CA GLN A 147 -19.37 60.12 8.34
C GLN A 147 -18.82 59.55 7.02
N ARG A 148 -19.68 58.75 6.41
CA ARG A 148 -19.77 58.45 4.96
C ARG A 148 -20.12 59.69 4.15
N PRO A 149 -19.81 59.69 2.84
CA PRO A 149 -20.93 59.77 1.89
C PRO A 149 -20.85 58.80 0.69
N GLN A 150 -22.06 58.59 0.16
CA GLN A 150 -22.45 57.84 -1.03
C GLN A 150 -22.04 58.50 -2.34
N GLY A 151 -21.97 57.70 -3.42
CA GLY A 151 -22.03 58.24 -4.80
C GLY A 151 -21.59 57.20 -5.84
N ALA A 152 -22.56 56.56 -6.49
CA ALA A 152 -22.34 55.88 -7.78
C ALA A 152 -22.44 56.89 -8.93
N PRO A 153 -21.90 56.63 -10.14
CA PRO A 153 -22.75 56.19 -11.19
C PRO A 153 -22.18 55.10 -12.14
N GLN A 154 -23.12 54.58 -12.90
CA GLN A 154 -23.05 53.50 -13.92
C GLN A 154 -22.25 53.91 -15.15
N GLY A 155 -21.73 52.88 -15.88
CA GLY A 155 -21.26 53.00 -17.25
C GLY A 155 -20.43 51.79 -17.71
N ALA A 156 -21.07 50.84 -18.44
CA ALA A 156 -20.34 49.85 -19.21
C ALA A 156 -19.80 50.45 -20.51
N PRO A 157 -18.75 49.89 -21.13
CA PRO A 157 -19.00 48.97 -22.22
C PRO A 157 -18.08 47.73 -22.30
N GLN A 158 -18.56 46.78 -23.07
CA GLN A 158 -17.94 45.51 -23.44
C GLN A 158 -16.60 45.70 -24.15
N GLY A 159 -15.67 44.78 -23.88
CA GLY A 159 -14.45 44.59 -24.64
C GLY A 159 -13.79 43.29 -24.20
N GLY A 160 -13.95 42.19 -25.00
CA GLY A 160 -13.30 40.91 -24.75
C GLY A 160 -11.79 41.03 -24.97
N MET A 161 -11.05 40.22 -24.19
CA MET A 161 -9.75 39.65 -24.57
C MET A 161 -9.42 38.52 -23.65
N GLY A 162 -9.03 37.38 -24.23
CA GLY A 162 -8.60 36.19 -23.58
C GLY A 162 -7.36 36.44 -22.70
N GLY A 163 -7.45 35.95 -21.49
CA GLY A 163 -6.34 35.89 -20.56
C GLY A 163 -6.13 34.43 -20.15
N GLY A 164 -5.09 33.81 -20.73
CA GLY A 164 -4.68 32.47 -20.40
C GLY A 164 -4.38 32.34 -18.91
N MET A 165 -4.89 31.29 -18.31
CA MET A 165 -4.51 30.88 -16.96
C MET A 165 -3.02 30.51 -16.92
N PRO A 166 -2.26 30.96 -15.92
CA PRO A 166 -0.90 30.50 -15.75
C PRO A 166 -0.91 28.99 -15.40
N ARG A 167 -0.22 28.19 -16.19
CA ARG A 167 0.16 26.84 -15.83
C ARG A 167 1.00 26.93 -14.54
N MET A 168 0.44 26.51 -13.42
CA MET A 168 1.21 26.18 -12.25
C MET A 168 1.94 24.86 -12.50
N GLY A 169 3.11 24.97 -13.13
CA GLY A 169 4.13 23.94 -13.07
C GLY A 169 4.84 24.06 -11.72
N GLY A 170 4.23 23.51 -10.67
CA GLY A 170 4.85 23.35 -9.36
C GLY A 170 5.64 22.06 -9.39
N GLY A 171 6.92 22.10 -9.78
CA GLY A 171 7.87 21.00 -9.55
C GLY A 171 7.99 20.81 -8.03
N MET A 172 7.74 19.56 -7.58
CA MET A 172 8.06 19.17 -6.22
C MET A 172 9.59 19.26 -6.01
N PRO A 173 10.07 19.86 -4.89
CA PRO A 173 11.50 19.89 -4.60
C PRO A 173 11.99 18.47 -4.26
N GLY A 174 13.00 18.06 -5.00
CA GLY A 174 14.00 17.09 -4.76
C GLY A 174 13.81 16.02 -3.68
N GLY A 175 13.33 14.85 -4.06
CA GLY A 175 13.68 13.60 -3.41
C GLY A 175 15.06 13.19 -3.91
N GLY A 176 16.02 13.01 -2.97
CA GLY A 176 17.40 12.63 -3.24
C GLY A 176 17.51 11.42 -4.13
N GLY A 177 18.36 11.52 -5.14
CA GLY A 177 18.65 10.47 -6.08
C GLY A 177 19.19 9.21 -5.41
N MET A 178 18.55 8.10 -5.73
CA MET A 178 19.14 6.77 -5.64
C MET A 178 18.94 6.10 -7.00
N GLY A 179 20.05 5.58 -7.51
CA GLY A 179 20.20 5.06 -8.84
C GLY A 179 19.23 3.93 -9.20
N GLY A 180 18.83 3.92 -10.48
CA GLY A 180 17.91 2.97 -11.06
C GLY A 180 16.53 3.58 -11.20
N GLY A 181 16.29 4.41 -12.25
CA GLY A 181 14.99 5.02 -12.52
C GLY A 181 13.96 3.97 -12.86
N MET A 182 13.25 3.44 -11.85
CA MET A 182 11.96 2.77 -12.08
C MET A 182 10.96 3.83 -12.52
N SER A 183 10.35 3.60 -13.68
CA SER A 183 9.22 4.39 -14.14
C SER A 183 8.08 4.32 -13.12
N MET A 184 7.34 5.41 -12.93
CA MET A 184 6.16 5.40 -12.07
C MET A 184 5.19 4.29 -12.56
N GLY A 185 4.86 3.37 -11.67
CA GLY A 185 4.00 2.22 -12.01
C GLY A 185 4.72 1.00 -12.57
N ASP A 186 6.08 0.99 -12.69
CA ASP A 186 6.82 -0.20 -13.12
C ASP A 186 6.55 -1.39 -12.17
N PRO A 187 5.97 -2.51 -12.69
CA PRO A 187 5.59 -3.65 -11.87
C PRO A 187 6.75 -4.59 -11.54
N GLU A 188 7.98 -4.29 -11.93
CA GLU A 188 9.12 -5.22 -11.82
C GLU A 188 9.32 -5.74 -10.40
N GLY A 189 9.21 -4.89 -9.37
CA GLY A 189 9.28 -5.33 -7.98
C GLY A 189 8.19 -6.33 -7.61
N LEU A 190 6.97 -6.14 -8.10
CA LEU A 190 5.88 -7.09 -7.88
C LEU A 190 6.10 -8.42 -8.62
N LYS A 191 6.67 -8.37 -9.82
CA LYS A 191 7.04 -9.57 -10.57
C LYS A 191 8.12 -10.36 -9.83
N GLN A 192 9.15 -9.70 -9.31
CA GLN A 192 10.19 -10.34 -8.50
C GLN A 192 9.60 -11.01 -7.26
N ALA A 193 8.68 -10.34 -6.56
CA ALA A 193 7.96 -10.91 -5.41
C ALA A 193 7.17 -12.17 -5.79
N LEU A 194 6.48 -12.13 -6.92
CA LEU A 194 5.69 -13.24 -7.46
C LEU A 194 6.58 -14.45 -7.80
N GLU A 195 7.65 -14.23 -8.58
CA GLU A 195 8.58 -15.29 -8.97
C GLU A 195 9.28 -15.91 -7.76
N TRP A 196 9.68 -15.08 -6.79
CA TRP A 196 10.25 -15.56 -5.54
C TRP A 196 9.29 -16.48 -4.80
N ALA A 197 8.04 -16.08 -4.60
CA ALA A 197 7.05 -16.89 -3.88
C ALA A 197 6.83 -18.26 -4.56
N ILE A 198 6.72 -18.27 -5.88
CA ILE A 198 6.58 -19.53 -6.67
C ILE A 198 7.81 -20.41 -6.49
N ALA A 199 9.01 -19.85 -6.59
CA ALA A 199 10.26 -20.58 -6.41
C ALA A 199 10.38 -21.17 -4.99
N GLN A 200 10.03 -20.37 -3.95
CA GLN A 200 10.07 -20.83 -2.57
C GLN A 200 9.10 -21.97 -2.30
N ASN A 201 7.92 -21.96 -2.91
CA ASN A 201 6.96 -23.06 -2.80
C ASN A 201 7.46 -24.36 -3.44
N ALA A 202 8.31 -24.27 -4.45
CA ALA A 202 8.86 -25.40 -5.17
C ALA A 202 10.17 -25.94 -4.56
N ASP A 203 10.92 -25.13 -3.82
CA ASP A 203 12.22 -25.52 -3.24
C ASP A 203 12.04 -26.35 -1.97
N LYS A 204 12.50 -27.58 -1.99
CA LYS A 204 12.42 -28.51 -0.84
C LYS A 204 13.19 -28.04 0.40
N ASN A 205 14.16 -27.14 0.22
CA ASN A 205 14.96 -26.58 1.32
C ASN A 205 14.33 -25.31 1.91
N SER A 206 13.29 -24.77 1.27
CA SER A 206 12.59 -23.58 1.72
C SER A 206 11.65 -23.87 2.89
N PRO A 207 11.53 -22.98 3.88
CA PRO A 207 10.51 -23.08 4.93
C PRO A 207 9.07 -22.98 4.35
N TYR A 208 8.93 -22.50 3.13
CA TYR A 208 7.65 -22.34 2.42
C TYR A 208 7.31 -23.53 1.52
N TYR A 209 8.16 -24.55 1.41
CA TYR A 209 7.96 -25.68 0.51
C TYR A 209 6.58 -26.33 0.67
N GLY A 210 5.80 -26.32 -0.42
CA GLY A 210 4.46 -26.91 -0.47
C GLY A 210 3.42 -26.31 0.47
N LYS A 211 3.68 -25.09 0.98
CA LYS A 211 2.78 -24.38 1.90
C LYS A 211 2.08 -23.17 1.29
N LEU A 212 2.60 -22.64 0.18
CA LEU A 212 2.01 -21.47 -0.47
C LEU A 212 0.94 -21.87 -1.47
N ASP A 213 -0.12 -21.08 -1.53
CA ASP A 213 -1.17 -21.18 -2.53
C ASP A 213 -0.81 -20.32 -3.74
N ILE A 214 -0.03 -20.92 -4.64
CA ILE A 214 0.43 -20.23 -5.86
C ILE A 214 -0.64 -20.12 -6.96
N ASP A 215 -1.79 -20.74 -6.77
CA ASP A 215 -2.97 -20.61 -7.64
C ASP A 215 -3.91 -19.49 -7.17
N ASN A 216 -3.67 -18.95 -5.96
CA ASN A 216 -4.46 -17.91 -5.34
C ASN A 216 -3.57 -16.73 -4.91
N ILE A 217 -3.15 -15.92 -5.89
CA ILE A 217 -2.25 -14.78 -5.71
C ILE A 217 -3.00 -13.47 -5.98
N ALA A 218 -2.76 -12.45 -5.16
CA ALA A 218 -3.22 -11.08 -5.39
C ALA A 218 -2.05 -10.14 -5.67
N ALA A 219 -2.25 -9.16 -6.55
CA ALA A 219 -1.44 -7.96 -6.62
C ALA A 219 -2.18 -6.83 -5.92
N ALA A 220 -1.49 -6.09 -5.05
CA ALA A 220 -2.07 -5.01 -4.29
C ALA A 220 -1.08 -3.87 -4.11
N GLY A 221 -1.58 -2.67 -3.88
CA GLY A 221 -0.71 -1.55 -3.57
C GLY A 221 -1.43 -0.24 -3.39
N MET A 222 -0.75 0.71 -2.78
CA MET A 222 -1.26 2.05 -2.50
C MET A 222 -0.63 3.08 -3.43
N SER A 223 -1.43 3.99 -4.01
CA SER A 223 -0.97 5.11 -4.84
C SER A 223 -0.06 4.62 -5.99
N CYS A 224 1.21 4.98 -6.03
CA CYS A 224 2.16 4.43 -7.00
C CYS A 224 2.17 2.89 -6.99
N GLY A 225 2.12 2.25 -5.83
CA GLY A 225 2.00 0.79 -5.72
C GLY A 225 0.71 0.23 -6.31
N GLY A 226 -0.37 1.01 -6.26
CA GLY A 226 -1.64 0.65 -6.92
C GLY A 226 -1.53 0.69 -8.44
N LEU A 227 -0.75 1.62 -9.01
CA LEU A 227 -0.40 1.61 -10.44
C LEU A 227 0.44 0.39 -10.79
N GLN A 228 1.45 0.05 -9.97
CA GLN A 228 2.24 -1.17 -10.15
C GLN A 228 1.34 -2.42 -10.16
N ALA A 229 0.36 -2.50 -9.25
CA ALA A 229 -0.58 -3.60 -9.19
C ALA A 229 -1.49 -3.65 -10.44
N LEU A 230 -1.96 -2.50 -10.93
CA LEU A 230 -2.72 -2.41 -12.18
C LEU A 230 -1.90 -2.88 -13.39
N HIS A 231 -0.61 -2.58 -13.44
CA HIS A 231 0.29 -3.04 -14.52
C HIS A 231 0.57 -4.57 -14.47
N MET A 232 0.04 -5.30 -13.47
CA MET A 232 0.00 -6.76 -13.46
C MET A 232 -1.29 -7.34 -14.09
N LEU A 233 -2.14 -6.53 -14.69
CA LEU A 233 -3.48 -6.91 -15.18
C LEU A 233 -3.48 -7.98 -16.29
N ASP A 234 -2.39 -8.18 -16.98
CA ASP A 234 -2.23 -9.22 -18.02
C ASP A 234 -1.57 -10.51 -17.51
N ASP A 235 -1.08 -10.52 -16.26
CA ASP A 235 -0.53 -11.74 -15.65
C ASP A 235 -1.67 -12.66 -15.14
N ALA A 236 -1.88 -13.76 -15.85
CA ALA A 236 -2.95 -14.69 -15.54
C ALA A 236 -2.76 -15.45 -14.21
N ARG A 237 -1.59 -15.40 -13.59
CA ARG A 237 -1.31 -15.97 -12.26
C ARG A 237 -1.92 -15.12 -11.13
N ILE A 238 -2.15 -13.84 -11.39
CA ILE A 238 -2.82 -12.95 -10.45
C ILE A 238 -4.32 -13.18 -10.53
N LYS A 239 -4.92 -13.58 -9.42
CA LYS A 239 -6.36 -13.88 -9.33
C LYS A 239 -7.21 -12.64 -9.08
N THR A 240 -6.73 -11.71 -8.26
CA THR A 240 -7.42 -10.45 -7.95
C THR A 240 -6.43 -9.30 -7.78
N ILE A 241 -6.87 -8.10 -8.11
CA ILE A 241 -6.09 -6.87 -7.91
C ILE A 241 -6.81 -5.98 -6.89
N LEU A 242 -6.05 -5.43 -5.93
CA LEU A 242 -6.51 -4.41 -5.00
C LEU A 242 -5.80 -3.09 -5.30
N VAL A 243 -6.55 -2.13 -5.79
CA VAL A 243 -6.08 -0.79 -6.16
C VAL A 243 -6.46 0.16 -5.03
N MET A 244 -5.48 0.56 -4.23
CA MET A 244 -5.74 1.32 -3.01
C MET A 244 -5.26 2.76 -3.16
N ASN A 245 -6.15 3.74 -2.96
CA ASN A 245 -5.89 5.17 -3.18
C ASN A 245 -5.14 5.40 -4.50
N SER A 246 -5.62 4.79 -5.60
CA SER A 246 -4.95 4.76 -6.88
C SER A 246 -5.94 4.59 -8.05
N GLY A 247 -5.42 4.71 -9.25
CA GLY A 247 -6.08 4.53 -10.53
C GLY A 247 -5.16 5.02 -11.65
N PHE A 248 -5.35 4.53 -12.86
CA PHE A 248 -4.55 4.96 -14.01
C PHE A 248 -4.73 6.44 -14.32
N PHE A 249 -3.64 7.10 -14.65
CA PHE A 249 -3.66 8.47 -15.16
C PHE A 249 -4.07 8.51 -16.64
N GLY A 250 -4.42 9.71 -17.08
CA GLY A 250 -4.65 9.98 -18.49
C GLY A 250 -6.13 10.07 -18.88
N THR A 251 -6.33 10.26 -20.18
CA THR A 251 -7.65 10.38 -20.82
C THR A 251 -8.11 9.05 -21.41
N ASP A 252 -9.27 9.08 -22.07
CA ASP A 252 -9.87 7.93 -22.77
C ASP A 252 -8.93 7.26 -23.78
N GLU A 253 -8.01 8.02 -24.35
CA GLU A 253 -7.07 7.56 -25.38
C GLU A 253 -5.77 6.98 -24.79
N SER A 254 -5.57 7.00 -23.47
CA SER A 254 -4.35 6.46 -22.88
C SER A 254 -4.31 4.93 -22.99
N GLU A 255 -3.13 4.38 -23.26
CA GLU A 255 -2.92 2.93 -23.33
C GLU A 255 -3.24 2.24 -22.00
N ASP A 256 -2.93 2.89 -20.87
CA ASP A 256 -3.23 2.39 -19.53
C ASP A 256 -4.73 2.23 -19.33
N LYS A 257 -5.54 3.25 -19.65
CA LYS A 257 -7.00 3.18 -19.54
C LYS A 257 -7.58 2.11 -20.45
N ALA A 258 -7.07 2.00 -21.67
CA ALA A 258 -7.49 0.98 -22.63
C ALA A 258 -7.12 -0.45 -22.16
N SER A 259 -6.07 -0.60 -21.38
CA SER A 259 -5.61 -1.89 -20.88
C SER A 259 -6.59 -2.54 -19.89
N LEU A 260 -7.43 -1.75 -19.19
CA LEU A 260 -8.45 -2.25 -18.28
C LEU A 260 -9.40 -3.27 -18.95
N ALA A 261 -9.68 -3.10 -20.24
CA ALA A 261 -10.48 -4.04 -21.02
C ALA A 261 -9.79 -5.41 -21.25
N LYS A 262 -8.48 -5.49 -21.00
CA LYS A 262 -7.65 -6.69 -21.20
C LYS A 262 -7.36 -7.45 -19.92
N MET A 263 -7.93 -7.02 -18.78
CA MET A 263 -7.71 -7.68 -17.48
C MET A 263 -8.06 -9.16 -17.53
N LYS A 264 -7.15 -10.01 -17.01
CA LYS A 264 -7.29 -11.47 -16.98
C LYS A 264 -7.70 -12.01 -15.60
N GLN A 265 -7.80 -11.16 -14.60
CA GLN A 265 -8.13 -11.51 -13.23
C GLN A 265 -9.56 -12.00 -13.08
N LYS A 266 -9.87 -12.63 -11.96
CA LYS A 266 -11.23 -13.05 -11.60
C LYS A 266 -12.03 -11.92 -10.97
N SER A 267 -11.35 -10.90 -10.42
CA SER A 267 -11.98 -9.75 -9.77
C SER A 267 -10.98 -8.60 -9.57
N VAL A 268 -11.53 -7.41 -9.33
CA VAL A 268 -10.76 -6.22 -8.95
C VAL A 268 -11.54 -5.37 -7.96
N ILE A 269 -10.83 -4.72 -7.03
CA ILE A 269 -11.42 -3.75 -6.11
C ILE A 269 -10.59 -2.46 -6.08
N TRP A 270 -11.27 -1.32 -6.12
CA TRP A 270 -10.72 -0.01 -5.76
C TRP A 270 -11.14 0.33 -4.33
N ILE A 271 -10.19 0.75 -3.50
CA ILE A 271 -10.42 1.22 -2.13
C ILE A 271 -9.89 2.65 -2.06
N LEU A 272 -10.78 3.64 -1.95
CA LEU A 272 -10.45 5.05 -2.06
C LEU A 272 -10.78 5.81 -0.77
N GLY A 273 -10.18 7.00 -0.61
CA GLY A 273 -10.32 7.85 0.56
C GLY A 273 -11.37 8.95 0.47
N GLY A 274 -12.39 8.78 -0.38
CA GLY A 274 -13.42 9.78 -0.63
C GLY A 274 -12.96 10.88 -1.58
N SER A 275 -13.80 11.90 -1.76
CA SER A 275 -13.57 13.00 -2.72
C SER A 275 -12.34 13.86 -2.41
N THR A 276 -11.78 13.74 -1.21
CA THR A 276 -10.52 14.41 -0.81
C THR A 276 -9.27 13.60 -1.13
N ASP A 277 -9.43 12.36 -1.61
CA ASP A 277 -8.33 11.54 -2.11
C ASP A 277 -7.90 12.04 -3.50
N ILE A 278 -6.62 12.35 -3.67
CA ILE A 278 -6.07 12.79 -4.97
C ILE A 278 -6.23 11.75 -6.08
N ALA A 279 -6.43 10.48 -5.73
CA ALA A 279 -6.68 9.39 -6.67
C ALA A 279 -8.18 9.18 -6.97
N TRP A 280 -9.06 9.97 -6.34
CA TRP A 280 -10.52 9.80 -6.43
C TRP A 280 -11.02 9.73 -7.88
N GLU A 281 -10.69 10.73 -8.69
CA GLU A 281 -11.15 10.80 -10.08
C GLU A 281 -10.59 9.63 -10.91
N ASN A 282 -9.31 9.29 -10.74
CA ASN A 282 -8.69 8.23 -11.50
C ASN A 282 -9.29 6.85 -11.19
N GLY A 283 -9.46 6.53 -9.90
CA GLY A 283 -10.02 5.25 -9.49
C GLY A 283 -11.50 5.10 -9.84
N ASN A 284 -12.29 6.17 -9.73
CA ASN A 284 -13.68 6.19 -10.19
C ASN A 284 -13.80 6.00 -11.69
N ASP A 285 -12.95 6.66 -12.47
CA ASP A 285 -12.93 6.53 -13.92
C ASP A 285 -12.55 5.11 -14.33
N ASP A 286 -11.51 4.53 -13.73
CA ASP A 286 -11.13 3.13 -13.96
C ASP A 286 -12.29 2.17 -13.68
N PHE A 287 -12.95 2.33 -12.52
CA PHE A 287 -14.10 1.50 -12.18
C PHE A 287 -15.26 1.66 -13.19
N LYS A 288 -15.56 2.89 -13.61
CA LYS A 288 -16.60 3.14 -14.61
C LYS A 288 -16.31 2.45 -15.95
N ARG A 289 -15.02 2.38 -16.34
CA ARG A 289 -14.57 1.71 -17.58
C ARG A 289 -14.64 0.20 -17.51
N MET A 290 -14.66 -0.38 -16.31
CA MET A 290 -14.81 -1.83 -16.21
C MET A 290 -16.07 -2.29 -16.88
N SER A 291 -15.90 -3.09 -17.93
CA SER A 291 -16.96 -3.65 -18.76
C SER A 291 -16.96 -5.18 -18.70
N GLY A 292 -17.96 -5.79 -19.32
CA GLY A 292 -18.03 -7.24 -19.41
C GLY A 292 -18.55 -7.91 -18.14
N SER A 293 -18.13 -9.15 -17.91
CA SER A 293 -18.63 -10.01 -16.84
C SER A 293 -17.72 -10.07 -15.60
N MET A 294 -16.61 -9.32 -15.60
CA MET A 294 -15.68 -9.34 -14.46
C MET A 294 -16.30 -8.72 -13.21
N PRO A 295 -16.30 -9.41 -12.07
CA PRO A 295 -16.64 -8.83 -10.79
C PRO A 295 -15.72 -7.68 -10.43
N ALA A 296 -16.28 -6.49 -10.25
CA ALA A 296 -15.55 -5.29 -9.87
C ALA A 296 -16.26 -4.55 -8.74
N CYS A 297 -15.50 -4.01 -7.82
CA CYS A 297 -16.01 -3.26 -6.67
C CYS A 297 -15.25 -1.94 -6.52
N LEU A 298 -15.96 -0.87 -6.24
CA LEU A 298 -15.41 0.39 -5.76
C LEU A 298 -15.97 0.63 -4.37
N VAL A 299 -15.11 0.78 -3.39
CA VAL A 299 -15.47 1.16 -2.03
C VAL A 299 -14.70 2.42 -1.63
N SER A 300 -15.31 3.25 -0.81
CA SER A 300 -14.71 4.51 -0.41
C SER A 300 -15.04 4.88 1.02
N LEU A 301 -14.02 5.27 1.79
CA LEU A 301 -14.17 5.87 3.11
C LEU A 301 -14.10 7.39 2.98
N ASP A 302 -15.22 8.06 3.16
CA ASP A 302 -15.30 9.51 3.01
C ASP A 302 -14.46 10.26 4.04
N GLY A 303 -13.79 11.33 3.58
CA GLY A 303 -13.02 12.25 4.42
C GLY A 303 -11.66 11.74 4.90
N ILE A 304 -11.27 10.48 4.66
CA ILE A 304 -9.95 9.98 5.08
C ILE A 304 -8.81 10.45 4.14
N GLY A 305 -9.13 10.74 2.88
CA GLY A 305 -8.19 11.23 1.88
C GLY A 305 -7.15 10.21 1.45
N HIS A 306 -6.08 10.68 0.81
CA HIS A 306 -5.05 9.84 0.20
C HIS A 306 -4.23 9.01 1.19
N GLY A 307 -4.18 9.41 2.45
CA GLY A 307 -3.44 8.72 3.50
C GLY A 307 -4.05 7.39 3.93
N GLY A 308 -5.35 7.16 3.71
CA GLY A 308 -6.05 5.96 4.15
C GLY A 308 -5.93 5.70 5.66
N THR A 309 -6.12 4.45 6.06
CA THR A 309 -6.01 4.03 7.48
C THR A 309 -4.81 3.13 7.78
N TYR A 310 -3.84 3.03 6.86
CA TYR A 310 -2.76 2.04 6.89
C TYR A 310 -1.96 2.01 8.19
N MET A 311 -1.74 3.17 8.82
CA MET A 311 -0.95 3.33 10.05
C MET A 311 -1.81 3.34 11.32
N GLN A 312 -3.13 3.24 11.22
CA GLN A 312 -3.99 3.05 12.36
C GLN A 312 -3.75 1.68 13.00
N PRO A 313 -4.14 1.46 14.27
CA PRO A 313 -4.05 0.16 14.91
C PRO A 313 -4.68 -0.94 14.03
N ASN A 314 -3.94 -2.03 13.80
CA ASN A 314 -4.32 -3.11 12.90
C ASN A 314 -4.70 -2.65 11.48
N GLY A 315 -4.12 -1.54 10.98
CA GLY A 315 -4.39 -1.01 9.66
C GLY A 315 -5.79 -0.41 9.47
N GLY A 316 -6.54 -0.28 10.55
CA GLY A 316 -7.88 0.30 10.58
C GLY A 316 -8.90 -0.38 9.64
N ASP A 317 -9.86 0.38 9.19
CA ASP A 317 -10.93 -0.15 8.32
C ASP A 317 -10.44 -0.60 6.95
N TYR A 318 -9.34 -0.03 6.43
CA TYR A 318 -8.77 -0.48 5.16
C TYR A 318 -8.29 -1.93 5.23
N ALA A 319 -7.63 -2.33 6.33
CA ALA A 319 -7.21 -3.71 6.51
C ALA A 319 -8.40 -4.66 6.67
N LYS A 320 -9.47 -4.23 7.34
CA LYS A 320 -10.72 -4.98 7.48
C LYS A 320 -11.38 -5.23 6.12
N VAL A 321 -11.51 -4.20 5.28
CA VAL A 321 -12.14 -4.30 3.97
C VAL A 321 -11.26 -5.09 3.00
N ALA A 322 -9.96 -4.79 2.90
CA ALA A 322 -9.03 -5.50 2.05
C ALA A 322 -8.88 -6.97 2.47
N GLY A 323 -8.78 -7.24 3.78
CA GLY A 323 -8.73 -8.60 4.33
C GLY A 323 -9.97 -9.43 4.00
N ALA A 324 -11.16 -8.82 4.08
CA ALA A 324 -12.41 -9.48 3.68
C ALA A 324 -12.42 -9.82 2.18
N TRP A 325 -11.98 -8.89 1.31
CA TRP A 325 -11.86 -9.15 -0.12
C TRP A 325 -10.90 -10.28 -0.43
N LEU A 326 -9.71 -10.27 0.17
CA LEU A 326 -8.70 -11.32 0.00
C LEU A 326 -9.20 -12.69 0.50
N LYS A 327 -9.85 -12.74 1.66
CA LYS A 327 -10.46 -13.99 2.17
C LYS A 327 -11.51 -14.52 1.21
N TRP A 328 -12.36 -13.66 0.70
CA TRP A 328 -13.38 -14.08 -0.27
C TRP A 328 -12.77 -14.67 -1.53
N TRP A 329 -11.92 -13.90 -2.20
CA TRP A 329 -11.42 -14.26 -3.53
C TRP A 329 -10.30 -15.29 -3.51
N LEU A 330 -9.43 -15.30 -2.51
CA LEU A 330 -8.29 -16.21 -2.45
C LEU A 330 -8.57 -17.48 -1.63
N LYS A 331 -9.44 -17.40 -0.61
CA LYS A 331 -9.78 -18.55 0.24
C LYS A 331 -11.20 -19.08 0.04
N GLY A 332 -12.03 -18.41 -0.76
CA GLY A 332 -13.42 -18.83 -0.98
C GLY A 332 -14.31 -18.61 0.25
N ASP A 333 -13.92 -17.74 1.17
CA ASP A 333 -14.64 -17.45 2.41
C ASP A 333 -15.97 -16.74 2.13
N LYS A 334 -17.07 -17.47 2.35
CA LYS A 334 -18.43 -16.97 2.09
C LYS A 334 -18.88 -15.95 3.13
N GLU A 335 -18.40 -16.04 4.36
CA GLU A 335 -18.70 -15.05 5.40
C GLU A 335 -18.04 -13.71 5.03
N ALA A 336 -16.78 -13.73 4.66
CA ALA A 336 -16.07 -12.54 4.19
C ALA A 336 -16.73 -11.92 2.96
N SER A 337 -17.35 -12.72 2.08
CA SER A 337 -18.06 -12.21 0.89
C SER A 337 -19.25 -11.32 1.23
N THR A 338 -19.87 -11.49 2.40
CA THR A 338 -21.04 -10.67 2.83
C THR A 338 -20.71 -9.19 3.01
N MET A 339 -19.41 -8.86 3.11
CA MET A 339 -18.96 -7.46 3.08
C MET A 339 -19.30 -6.77 1.76
N PHE A 340 -19.43 -7.53 0.67
CA PHE A 340 -19.54 -7.00 -0.71
C PHE A 340 -20.81 -7.48 -1.43
N THR A 341 -21.50 -8.50 -0.94
CA THR A 341 -22.62 -9.16 -1.63
C THR A 341 -23.96 -8.90 -0.95
N GLY A 342 -25.05 -9.29 -1.62
CA GLY A 342 -26.42 -9.17 -1.12
C GLY A 342 -27.00 -7.75 -1.26
N ASN A 343 -28.22 -7.54 -0.82
CA ASN A 343 -28.92 -6.26 -0.93
C ASN A 343 -28.36 -5.18 0.00
N GLU A 344 -27.79 -5.60 1.13
CA GLU A 344 -27.20 -4.74 2.15
C GLU A 344 -25.77 -5.21 2.46
N PRO A 345 -24.79 -4.90 1.60
CA PRO A 345 -23.41 -5.33 1.80
C PRO A 345 -22.81 -4.72 3.09
N GLY A 346 -21.98 -5.50 3.78
CA GLY A 346 -21.40 -5.12 5.06
C GLY A 346 -20.63 -3.80 5.02
N VAL A 347 -19.87 -3.53 3.94
CA VAL A 347 -19.17 -2.24 3.76
C VAL A 347 -20.14 -1.07 3.80
N GLY A 348 -21.29 -1.17 3.14
CA GLY A 348 -22.29 -0.09 3.12
C GLY A 348 -22.95 0.19 4.50
N LYS A 349 -22.75 -0.69 5.48
CA LYS A 349 -23.20 -0.49 6.88
C LYS A 349 -22.12 0.14 7.77
N MET A 350 -20.89 0.23 7.28
CA MET A 350 -19.80 0.86 8.03
C MET A 350 -19.90 2.38 7.91
N ALA A 351 -19.66 3.08 9.02
CA ALA A 351 -19.76 4.54 9.05
C ALA A 351 -18.78 5.20 8.06
N GLY A 352 -19.30 6.08 7.21
CA GLY A 352 -18.51 6.83 6.22
C GLY A 352 -18.13 6.03 4.98
N TRP A 353 -18.50 4.76 4.88
CA TRP A 353 -18.20 3.95 3.70
C TRP A 353 -19.33 3.96 2.67
N SER A 354 -18.92 3.97 1.42
CA SER A 354 -19.80 3.73 0.26
C SER A 354 -19.31 2.51 -0.53
N ILE A 355 -20.21 1.93 -1.35
CA ILE A 355 -19.89 0.78 -2.18
C ILE A 355 -20.64 0.86 -3.51
N GLU A 356 -19.91 0.67 -4.61
CA GLU A 356 -20.45 0.42 -5.94
C GLU A 356 -19.93 -0.93 -6.47
N ARG A 357 -20.76 -1.63 -7.24
CA ARG A 357 -20.46 -3.00 -7.67
C ARG A 357 -20.82 -3.22 -9.12
N LYS A 358 -20.01 -4.02 -9.82
CA LYS A 358 -20.32 -4.59 -11.13
C LYS A 358 -20.17 -6.10 -11.06
N ASN A 359 -21.18 -6.84 -11.52
CA ASN A 359 -21.18 -8.31 -11.58
C ASN A 359 -20.96 -9.01 -10.21
N ILE A 360 -21.27 -8.34 -9.12
CA ILE A 360 -21.33 -8.87 -7.75
C ILE A 360 -22.78 -8.79 -7.27
N LYS A 361 -23.36 -9.94 -6.92
CA LYS A 361 -24.76 -10.10 -6.51
C LYS A 361 -24.91 -10.14 -4.99
#